data_05f64e9b305f16a2a1d2e97c3458f260
#
_entry.id   05f64e9b305f16a2a1d2e97c3458f260
#
_cell.length_a   1.000
_cell.length_b   1.000
_cell.length_c   1.000
_cell.angle_alpha   90.00
_cell.angle_beta   90.00
_cell.angle_gamma   90.00
#
_symmetry.space_group_name_H-M   'P 1'
#
loop_
_entity.id
_entity.type
_entity.pdbx_description
1 polymer ?
#
loop_
_entity_poly.entity_id
_entity_poly.type
_entity_poly.pdbx_seq_one_letter_code
_entity_poly.pdbx_strand_id
1 'polypeptide(L)'
;DWAVRALNNNAPIDRFIEWQLAGDLHSKPTTEQLIATGFVRMNPSTAEGGGIPAEFQAKNNFDRTETLGTVFLGMSMLCSRCHTHKYDPITQTEYYQLMAFFNSTSEGPLDGNKYEYAPVIKVPKDQVSWNDWLKLTVERDELLSDAASIFNNVKSSRSDTKKKWSQSDEVARLAMVVDEKKEWKNNALSIYKDAKDLSKRIDNAQKSFTSTMIAKELDKPRDTKLLDRGEYNLPVGDTLRPGVLKVMGGLPEGAPRNRLGLAKWLTSRDQPVVARVLVNRIWQRVFGEGLVRTPEDFGLQGEHPTHPELLDWLAVEFQDSGWDLKHMLRLMVSSQTFRQNSAHRGELND
;
A
#
# COMPACT_ATOMS: atom_id res chain seq x y z
N ASP A 1 10.83 3.05 7.15
CA ASP A 1 10.27 3.30 8.50
C ASP A 1 8.81 2.89 8.60
N TRP A 2 7.95 3.23 7.62
CA TRP A 2 6.52 2.91 7.68
C TRP A 2 6.26 1.40 7.86
N ALA A 3 6.87 0.56 7.04
CA ALA A 3 6.70 -0.90 7.13
C ALA A 3 7.11 -1.43 8.51
N VAL A 4 8.21 -0.93 9.08
CA VAL A 4 8.67 -1.32 10.42
C VAL A 4 7.64 -0.93 11.48
N ARG A 5 7.08 0.29 11.42
CA ARG A 5 6.02 0.71 12.35
C ARG A 5 4.76 -0.14 12.20
N ALA A 6 4.32 -0.38 10.98
CA ALA A 6 3.13 -1.19 10.71
C ALA A 6 3.26 -2.61 11.29
N LEU A 7 4.41 -3.27 11.06
CA LEU A 7 4.68 -4.61 11.58
C LEU A 7 4.84 -4.60 13.11
N ASN A 8 5.51 -3.60 13.69
CA ASN A 8 5.62 -3.47 15.15
C ASN A 8 4.26 -3.26 15.81
N ASN A 9 3.35 -2.53 15.18
CA ASN A 9 1.98 -2.33 15.63
C ASN A 9 1.05 -3.49 15.27
N ASN A 10 1.60 -4.56 14.70
CA ASN A 10 0.84 -5.73 14.26
C ASN A 10 -0.33 -5.37 13.32
N ALA A 11 -0.08 -4.46 12.37
CA ALA A 11 -1.09 -4.14 11.37
C ALA A 11 -1.51 -5.43 10.64
N PRO A 12 -2.81 -5.69 10.46
CA PRO A 12 -3.28 -6.82 9.69
C PRO A 12 -2.67 -6.82 8.29
N ILE A 13 -2.17 -7.96 7.82
CA ILE A 13 -1.42 -8.02 6.56
C ILE A 13 -2.31 -7.73 5.35
N ASP A 14 -3.60 -8.03 5.39
CA ASP A 14 -4.56 -7.60 4.37
C ASP A 14 -4.62 -6.07 4.24
N ARG A 15 -4.65 -5.34 5.37
CA ARG A 15 -4.57 -3.88 5.40
C ARG A 15 -3.22 -3.35 4.96
N PHE A 16 -2.15 -4.02 5.35
CA PHE A 16 -0.80 -3.69 4.92
C PHE A 16 -0.67 -3.77 3.38
N ILE A 17 -1.22 -4.81 2.76
CA ILE A 17 -1.28 -4.97 1.30
C ILE A 17 -2.17 -3.89 0.66
N GLU A 18 -3.38 -3.69 1.18
CA GLU A 18 -4.32 -2.70 0.65
C GLU A 18 -3.72 -1.30 0.65
N TRP A 19 -3.09 -0.89 1.74
CA TRP A 19 -2.50 0.44 1.85
C TRP A 19 -1.28 0.63 0.94
N GLN A 20 -0.44 -0.41 0.78
CA GLN A 20 0.68 -0.37 -0.14
C GLN A 20 0.24 -0.23 -1.60
N LEU A 21 -0.82 -0.89 -1.99
CA LEU A 21 -1.32 -0.86 -3.37
C LEU A 21 -2.24 0.33 -3.66
N ALA A 22 -3.04 0.75 -2.69
CA ALA A 22 -4.19 1.61 -2.93
C ALA A 22 -4.51 2.59 -1.78
N GLY A 23 -3.55 2.89 -0.91
CA GLY A 23 -3.76 3.78 0.24
C GLY A 23 -4.26 5.18 -0.15
N ASP A 24 -3.88 5.67 -1.33
CA ASP A 24 -4.33 6.95 -1.91
C ASP A 24 -5.77 6.92 -2.44
N LEU A 25 -6.37 5.74 -2.62
CA LEU A 25 -7.71 5.59 -3.18
C LEU A 25 -8.83 5.54 -2.14
N HIS A 26 -8.49 5.69 -0.86
CA HIS A 26 -9.50 5.89 0.17
C HIS A 26 -10.14 7.27 0.07
N SER A 27 -11.39 7.41 0.50
CA SER A 27 -12.14 8.67 0.40
C SER A 27 -11.49 9.84 1.17
N LYS A 28 -10.77 9.52 2.25
CA LYS A 28 -9.99 10.46 3.08
C LYS A 28 -8.72 9.72 3.53
N PRO A 29 -7.70 9.63 2.66
CA PRO A 29 -6.51 8.87 2.98
C PRO A 29 -5.74 9.52 4.12
N THR A 30 -5.33 8.72 5.09
CA THR A 30 -4.43 9.17 6.16
C THR A 30 -3.00 9.30 5.64
N THR A 31 -2.16 10.04 6.36
CA THR A 31 -0.72 10.15 6.03
C THR A 31 -0.05 8.77 5.96
N GLU A 32 -0.39 7.85 6.87
CA GLU A 32 0.13 6.47 6.87
C GLU A 32 -0.29 5.69 5.61
N GLN A 33 -1.55 5.81 5.18
CA GLN A 33 -2.02 5.20 3.94
C GLN A 33 -1.31 5.76 2.70
N LEU A 34 -1.07 7.07 2.66
CA LEU A 34 -0.34 7.70 1.57
C LEU A 34 1.12 7.23 1.54
N ILE A 35 1.82 7.20 2.68
CA ILE A 35 3.22 6.73 2.76
C ILE A 35 3.32 5.26 2.30
N ALA A 36 2.37 4.42 2.69
CA ALA A 36 2.34 3.02 2.29
C ALA A 36 2.40 2.84 0.77
N THR A 37 1.76 3.73 0.01
CA THR A 37 1.75 3.67 -1.46
C THR A 37 3.13 3.87 -2.10
N GLY A 38 4.14 4.24 -1.33
CA GLY A 38 5.54 4.23 -1.76
C GLY A 38 5.95 2.89 -2.38
N PHE A 39 5.31 1.77 -2.00
CA PHE A 39 5.54 0.46 -2.60
C PHE A 39 5.38 0.48 -4.13
N VAL A 40 4.29 1.03 -4.66
CA VAL A 40 4.08 1.13 -6.12
C VAL A 40 4.98 2.17 -6.80
N ARG A 41 5.79 2.89 -6.04
CA ARG A 41 6.76 3.89 -6.53
C ARG A 41 8.22 3.41 -6.46
N MET A 42 8.46 2.16 -6.04
CA MET A 42 9.80 1.58 -5.90
C MET A 42 10.39 1.04 -7.21
N ASN A 43 9.73 1.27 -8.34
CA ASN A 43 10.24 0.89 -9.65
C ASN A 43 11.54 1.64 -9.99
N PRO A 44 12.42 1.05 -10.83
CA PRO A 44 13.63 1.71 -11.32
C PRO A 44 13.32 3.05 -12.01
N SER A 45 14.21 4.02 -11.84
CA SER A 45 14.16 5.32 -12.49
C SER A 45 15.49 5.61 -13.18
N THR A 46 15.50 6.54 -14.12
CA THR A 46 16.73 7.00 -14.78
C THR A 46 16.80 8.52 -14.77
N ALA A 47 18.02 9.03 -14.54
CA ALA A 47 18.38 10.43 -14.70
C ALA A 47 19.16 10.69 -16.00
N GLU A 48 19.28 9.70 -16.88
CA GLU A 48 20.02 9.83 -18.12
C GLU A 48 19.25 10.65 -19.17
N GLY A 49 19.98 11.48 -19.92
CA GLY A 49 19.43 12.20 -21.08
C GLY A 49 19.05 11.22 -22.21
N GLY A 50 18.00 11.55 -22.98
CA GLY A 50 17.57 10.74 -24.12
C GLY A 50 16.64 9.57 -23.79
N GLY A 51 16.21 9.40 -22.53
CA GLY A 51 15.18 8.45 -22.17
C GLY A 51 13.84 8.75 -22.88
N ILE A 52 13.18 7.71 -23.39
CA ILE A 52 11.89 7.84 -24.07
C ILE A 52 10.76 7.67 -23.03
N PRO A 53 9.93 8.71 -22.75
CA PRO A 53 8.90 8.63 -21.70
C PRO A 53 7.95 7.44 -21.85
N ALA A 54 7.53 7.11 -23.08
CA ALA A 54 6.63 5.97 -23.31
C ALA A 54 7.28 4.63 -23.00
N GLU A 55 8.57 4.46 -23.27
CA GLU A 55 9.34 3.26 -22.92
C GLU A 55 9.42 3.08 -21.41
N PHE A 56 9.79 4.14 -20.68
CA PHE A 56 9.90 4.08 -19.22
C PHE A 56 8.53 3.93 -18.54
N GLN A 57 7.46 4.50 -19.10
CA GLN A 57 6.11 4.23 -18.62
C GLN A 57 5.77 2.74 -18.73
N ALA A 58 6.08 2.11 -19.85
CA ALA A 58 5.87 0.68 -20.03
C ALA A 58 6.74 -0.14 -19.09
N LYS A 59 8.03 0.16 -18.96
CA LYS A 59 8.97 -0.51 -18.04
C LYS A 59 8.50 -0.43 -16.58
N ASN A 60 8.05 0.74 -16.13
CA ASN A 60 7.52 0.93 -14.77
C ASN A 60 6.27 0.08 -14.53
N ASN A 61 5.37 -0.01 -15.51
CA ASN A 61 4.17 -0.82 -15.40
C ASN A 61 4.50 -2.32 -15.41
N PHE A 62 5.47 -2.74 -16.22
CA PHE A 62 5.97 -4.13 -16.22
C PHE A 62 6.55 -4.51 -14.86
N ASP A 63 7.46 -3.68 -14.32
CA ASP A 63 8.07 -3.89 -13.03
C ASP A 63 7.03 -4.06 -11.91
N ARG A 64 6.04 -3.19 -11.85
CA ARG A 64 4.94 -3.26 -10.86
C ARG A 64 4.11 -4.53 -10.99
N THR A 65 3.80 -4.92 -12.22
CA THR A 65 3.00 -6.12 -12.51
C THR A 65 3.75 -7.38 -12.14
N GLU A 66 5.02 -7.47 -12.50
CA GLU A 66 5.88 -8.61 -12.22
C GLU A 66 6.23 -8.72 -10.74
N THR A 67 6.48 -7.57 -10.09
CA THR A 67 6.67 -7.50 -8.62
C THR A 67 5.42 -7.99 -7.89
N LEU A 68 4.21 -7.56 -8.32
CA LEU A 68 2.97 -8.06 -7.74
C LEU A 68 2.85 -9.58 -7.91
N GLY A 69 3.15 -10.11 -9.10
CA GLY A 69 3.15 -11.54 -9.38
C GLY A 69 4.07 -12.31 -8.43
N THR A 70 5.31 -11.88 -8.33
CA THR A 70 6.32 -12.56 -7.50
C THR A 70 6.03 -12.41 -6.01
N VAL A 71 5.66 -11.19 -5.55
CA VAL A 71 5.51 -10.90 -4.12
C VAL A 71 4.23 -11.50 -3.54
N PHE A 72 3.10 -11.39 -4.24
CA PHE A 72 1.82 -11.81 -3.69
C PHE A 72 1.29 -13.13 -4.25
N LEU A 73 1.57 -13.40 -5.53
CA LEU A 73 1.06 -14.62 -6.18
C LEU A 73 2.10 -15.74 -6.21
N GLY A 74 3.37 -15.45 -5.88
CA GLY A 74 4.45 -16.43 -6.03
C GLY A 74 4.54 -16.95 -7.47
N MET A 75 4.40 -16.09 -8.48
CA MET A 75 4.40 -16.48 -9.88
C MET A 75 5.35 -15.61 -10.70
N SER A 76 6.10 -16.22 -11.59
CA SER A 76 6.89 -15.53 -12.60
C SER A 76 6.01 -15.12 -13.77
N MET A 77 5.82 -13.80 -13.97
CA MET A 77 4.92 -13.28 -15.01
C MET A 77 5.66 -12.73 -16.23
N LEU A 78 7.00 -12.66 -16.20
CA LEU A 78 7.83 -12.05 -17.24
C LEU A 78 7.55 -12.60 -18.65
N CYS A 79 7.37 -13.91 -18.78
CA CYS A 79 7.11 -14.57 -20.06
C CYS A 79 5.81 -14.05 -20.71
N SER A 80 4.80 -13.71 -19.88
CA SER A 80 3.50 -13.26 -20.36
C SER A 80 3.51 -11.84 -20.93
N ARG A 81 4.59 -11.11 -20.79
CA ARG A 81 4.81 -9.81 -21.45
C ARG A 81 4.81 -9.95 -22.98
N CYS A 82 5.42 -11.03 -23.51
CA CYS A 82 5.62 -11.21 -24.95
C CYS A 82 4.65 -12.21 -25.58
N HIS A 83 4.20 -13.24 -24.83
CA HIS A 83 3.29 -14.28 -25.30
C HIS A 83 2.55 -14.91 -24.11
N THR A 84 1.50 -15.68 -24.36
CA THR A 84 0.84 -16.50 -23.32
C THR A 84 1.88 -17.38 -22.62
N HIS A 85 1.83 -17.43 -21.27
CA HIS A 85 2.79 -18.18 -20.48
C HIS A 85 2.88 -19.64 -20.95
N LYS A 86 4.10 -20.16 -21.03
CA LYS A 86 4.31 -21.49 -21.62
C LYS A 86 3.74 -22.62 -20.75
N TYR A 87 3.82 -22.48 -19.45
CA TYR A 87 3.47 -23.49 -18.47
C TYR A 87 2.23 -23.11 -17.66
N ASP A 88 2.24 -21.92 -17.07
CA ASP A 88 1.17 -21.47 -16.22
C ASP A 88 -0.04 -20.96 -17.01
N PRO A 89 -1.25 -21.07 -16.48
CA PRO A 89 -2.47 -20.66 -17.16
C PRO A 89 -2.66 -19.14 -17.11
N ILE A 90 -1.66 -18.39 -17.58
CA ILE A 90 -1.64 -16.92 -17.66
C ILE A 90 -1.55 -16.54 -19.13
N THR A 91 -2.61 -15.97 -19.67
CA THR A 91 -2.61 -15.44 -21.02
C THR A 91 -1.90 -14.09 -21.09
N GLN A 92 -1.33 -13.77 -22.27
CA GLN A 92 -0.77 -12.44 -22.51
C GLN A 92 -1.80 -11.34 -22.25
N THR A 93 -3.05 -11.55 -22.65
CA THR A 93 -4.15 -10.60 -22.41
C THR A 93 -4.36 -10.35 -20.91
N GLU A 94 -4.39 -11.39 -20.09
CA GLU A 94 -4.55 -11.26 -18.63
C GLU A 94 -3.38 -10.53 -17.98
N TYR A 95 -2.14 -10.74 -18.47
CA TYR A 95 -0.99 -9.96 -18.04
C TYR A 95 -1.20 -8.45 -18.24
N TYR A 96 -1.64 -8.04 -19.44
CA TYR A 96 -1.91 -6.62 -19.72
C TYR A 96 -3.17 -6.08 -19.02
N GLN A 97 -4.15 -6.92 -18.75
CA GLN A 97 -5.28 -6.56 -17.89
C GLN A 97 -4.83 -6.29 -16.45
N LEU A 98 -3.90 -7.11 -15.93
CA LEU A 98 -3.31 -6.90 -14.62
C LEU A 98 -2.43 -5.64 -14.59
N MET A 99 -1.62 -5.41 -15.64
CA MET A 99 -0.83 -4.21 -15.82
C MET A 99 -1.69 -2.93 -15.87
N ALA A 100 -2.91 -3.02 -16.39
CA ALA A 100 -3.82 -1.88 -16.50
C ALA A 100 -4.16 -1.24 -15.14
N PHE A 101 -4.09 -1.98 -14.02
CA PHE A 101 -4.25 -1.42 -12.68
C PHE A 101 -3.16 -0.39 -12.32
N PHE A 102 -1.97 -0.52 -12.91
CA PHE A 102 -0.82 0.35 -12.63
C PHE A 102 -0.60 1.45 -13.68
N ASN A 103 -1.29 1.36 -14.83
CA ASN A 103 -1.06 2.31 -15.93
C ASN A 103 -1.63 3.71 -15.70
N SER A 104 -2.41 3.90 -14.64
CA SER A 104 -3.10 5.17 -14.39
C SER A 104 -2.54 5.97 -13.22
N THR A 105 -1.32 5.68 -12.77
CA THR A 105 -0.61 6.48 -11.78
C THR A 105 -0.07 7.78 -12.39
N SER A 106 -0.06 8.87 -11.60
CA SER A 106 0.13 10.24 -12.11
C SER A 106 1.59 10.71 -12.22
N GLU A 107 2.53 9.92 -11.70
CA GLU A 107 3.96 10.27 -11.78
C GLU A 107 4.48 10.32 -13.21
N GLY A 108 5.49 11.16 -13.42
CA GLY A 108 6.27 11.15 -14.66
C GLY A 108 7.11 9.87 -14.76
N PRO A 109 7.21 9.26 -15.94
CA PRO A 109 8.04 8.06 -16.14
C PRO A 109 9.53 8.32 -16.05
N LEU A 110 9.95 9.58 -16.19
CA LEU A 110 11.33 10.05 -16.10
C LEU A 110 11.40 11.20 -15.09
N ASP A 111 12.50 11.34 -14.38
CA ASP A 111 12.75 12.44 -13.46
C ASP A 111 13.21 13.75 -14.17
N GLY A 112 13.51 13.68 -15.46
CA GLY A 112 13.95 14.81 -16.28
C GLY A 112 15.30 15.38 -15.84
N ASN A 113 16.15 14.62 -15.19
CA ASN A 113 17.43 15.03 -14.59
C ASN A 113 17.30 16.11 -13.50
N LYS A 114 16.12 16.23 -12.91
CA LYS A 114 15.84 17.21 -11.83
C LYS A 114 15.75 16.58 -10.45
N TYR A 115 15.79 15.23 -10.39
CA TYR A 115 15.54 14.45 -9.17
C TYR A 115 14.21 14.80 -8.50
N GLU A 116 13.22 15.16 -9.33
CA GLU A 116 11.85 15.47 -8.91
C GLU A 116 10.95 14.23 -9.07
N TYR A 117 10.53 13.68 -7.97
CA TYR A 117 9.79 12.41 -7.93
C TYR A 117 8.31 12.60 -7.55
N ALA A 118 7.70 13.72 -7.94
CA ALA A 118 6.28 13.96 -7.66
C ALA A 118 5.38 12.82 -8.20
N PRO A 119 4.25 12.54 -7.54
CA PRO A 119 3.74 13.19 -6.34
C PRO A 119 4.48 12.77 -5.07
N VAL A 120 4.67 13.73 -4.16
CA VAL A 120 5.33 13.55 -2.87
C VAL A 120 4.52 14.19 -1.74
N ILE A 121 4.71 13.72 -0.52
CA ILE A 121 4.23 14.40 0.70
C ILE A 121 5.41 14.65 1.64
N LYS A 122 5.24 15.63 2.52
CA LYS A 122 6.21 15.87 3.61
C LYS A 122 5.80 15.09 4.85
N VAL A 123 6.77 14.43 5.46
CA VAL A 123 6.56 13.55 6.62
C VAL A 123 7.71 13.71 7.62
N PRO A 124 7.51 13.40 8.92
CA PRO A 124 8.59 13.34 9.90
C PRO A 124 9.75 12.44 9.41
N LYS A 125 10.98 12.88 9.61
CA LYS A 125 12.19 12.23 9.05
C LYS A 125 12.59 10.94 9.76
N ASP A 126 12.20 10.75 11.03
CA ASP A 126 12.59 9.64 11.89
C ASP A 126 11.50 9.29 12.92
N GLN A 127 11.68 8.21 13.66
CA GLN A 127 10.70 7.73 14.65
C GLN A 127 10.44 8.70 15.78
N VAL A 128 11.46 9.46 16.21
CA VAL A 128 11.32 10.46 17.29
C VAL A 128 10.44 11.59 16.81
N SER A 129 10.77 12.19 15.66
CA SER A 129 9.97 13.24 15.02
C SER A 129 8.55 12.77 14.71
N TRP A 130 8.36 11.48 14.37
CA TRP A 130 7.05 10.89 14.15
C TRP A 130 6.22 10.85 15.44
N ASN A 131 6.81 10.38 16.52
CA ASN A 131 6.12 10.32 17.82
C ASN A 131 5.72 11.73 18.32
N ASP A 132 6.60 12.72 18.12
CA ASP A 132 6.29 14.11 18.50
C ASP A 132 5.21 14.72 17.60
N TRP A 133 5.23 14.40 16.30
CA TRP A 133 4.18 14.78 15.37
C TRP A 133 2.81 14.20 15.75
N LEU A 134 2.75 12.93 16.14
CA LEU A 134 1.50 12.30 16.60
C LEU A 134 0.93 13.02 17.83
N LYS A 135 1.77 13.39 18.79
CA LYS A 135 1.32 14.18 19.97
C LYS A 135 0.72 15.51 19.53
N LEU A 136 1.39 16.24 18.62
CA LEU A 136 0.90 17.52 18.10
C LEU A 136 -0.43 17.36 17.35
N THR A 137 -0.62 16.26 16.62
CA THR A 137 -1.89 15.99 15.90
C THR A 137 -3.02 15.67 16.87
N VAL A 138 -2.78 14.90 17.92
CA VAL A 138 -3.77 14.62 18.97
C VAL A 138 -4.17 15.93 19.68
N GLU A 139 -3.19 16.72 20.13
CA GLU A 139 -3.43 18.03 20.77
C GLU A 139 -4.22 18.97 19.86
N ARG A 140 -3.93 18.96 18.56
CA ARG A 140 -4.71 19.73 17.55
C ARG A 140 -6.16 19.26 17.49
N ASP A 141 -6.39 17.96 17.41
CA ASP A 141 -7.73 17.41 17.23
C ASP A 141 -8.60 17.62 18.48
N GLU A 142 -8.01 17.54 19.68
CA GLU A 142 -8.65 17.89 20.95
C GLU A 142 -9.02 19.39 20.97
N LEU A 143 -8.08 20.29 20.66
CA LEU A 143 -8.33 21.73 20.59
C LEU A 143 -9.42 22.08 19.58
N LEU A 144 -9.41 21.43 18.40
CA LEU A 144 -10.44 21.66 17.38
C LEU A 144 -11.81 21.14 17.79
N SER A 145 -11.88 20.06 18.59
CA SER A 145 -13.12 19.58 19.19
C SER A 145 -13.72 20.60 20.16
N ASP A 146 -12.87 21.17 21.04
CA ASP A 146 -13.28 22.22 21.96
C ASP A 146 -13.71 23.49 21.22
N ALA A 147 -12.94 23.88 20.19
CA ALA A 147 -13.28 25.01 19.34
C ALA A 147 -14.63 24.78 18.62
N ALA A 148 -14.91 23.60 18.13
CA ALA A 148 -16.16 23.28 17.45
C ALA A 148 -17.38 23.42 18.39
N SER A 149 -17.26 23.02 19.66
CA SER A 149 -18.32 23.15 20.65
C SER A 149 -18.67 24.62 20.91
N ILE A 150 -17.67 25.50 21.05
CA ILE A 150 -17.86 26.93 21.22
C ILE A 150 -18.40 27.57 19.96
N PHE A 151 -17.85 27.23 18.80
CA PHE A 151 -18.26 27.77 17.51
C PHE A 151 -19.74 27.51 17.19
N ASN A 152 -20.26 26.34 17.54
CA ASN A 152 -21.67 25.99 17.39
C ASN A 152 -22.60 26.82 18.31
N ASN A 153 -22.09 27.24 19.46
CA ASN A 153 -22.83 28.01 20.47
C ASN A 153 -22.78 29.52 20.26
N VAL A 154 -21.85 30.03 19.45
CA VAL A 154 -21.74 31.48 19.17
C VAL A 154 -22.80 31.86 18.14
N LYS A 155 -23.79 32.66 18.56
CA LYS A 155 -24.91 33.14 17.74
C LYS A 155 -24.50 34.02 16.54
N SER A 156 -23.28 34.61 16.57
CA SER A 156 -22.79 35.55 15.56
C SER A 156 -22.09 34.92 14.38
N SER A 157 -21.82 33.59 14.40
CA SER A 157 -21.13 32.96 13.30
C SER A 157 -22.01 32.94 12.05
N ARG A 158 -21.53 33.62 10.98
CA ARG A 158 -22.21 33.65 9.68
C ARG A 158 -22.41 32.25 9.15
N SER A 159 -23.55 32.01 8.51
CA SER A 159 -23.85 30.71 7.85
C SER A 159 -22.69 30.18 7.00
N ASP A 160 -22.02 31.10 6.29
CA ASP A 160 -20.89 30.76 5.40
C ASP A 160 -19.65 30.26 6.16
N THR A 161 -19.38 30.80 7.35
CA THR A 161 -18.24 30.37 8.17
C THR A 161 -18.49 28.98 8.76
N LYS A 162 -19.73 28.67 9.17
CA LYS A 162 -20.11 27.31 9.62
C LYS A 162 -19.97 26.28 8.48
N LYS A 163 -20.42 26.65 7.28
CA LYS A 163 -20.28 25.80 6.10
C LYS A 163 -18.79 25.56 5.75
N LYS A 164 -17.98 26.62 5.76
CA LYS A 164 -16.55 26.55 5.53
C LYS A 164 -15.86 25.65 6.57
N TRP A 165 -16.18 25.80 7.86
CA TRP A 165 -15.67 24.94 8.93
C TRP A 165 -16.00 23.47 8.71
N SER A 166 -17.25 23.14 8.39
CA SER A 166 -17.68 21.74 8.18
C SER A 166 -17.01 21.09 6.97
N GLN A 167 -16.63 21.87 5.95
CA GLN A 167 -16.00 21.40 4.73
C GLN A 167 -14.46 21.43 4.77
N SER A 168 -13.87 22.02 5.80
CA SER A 168 -12.41 22.15 5.96
C SER A 168 -11.82 20.94 6.68
N ASP A 169 -10.56 20.62 6.34
CA ASP A 169 -9.73 19.69 7.09
C ASP A 169 -9.21 20.32 8.40
N GLU A 170 -8.50 19.55 9.20
CA GLU A 170 -7.98 19.94 10.51
C GLU A 170 -6.96 21.10 10.41
N VAL A 171 -6.16 21.14 9.35
CA VAL A 171 -5.17 22.20 9.11
C VAL A 171 -5.87 23.52 8.82
N ALA A 172 -6.84 23.50 7.91
CA ALA A 172 -7.63 24.68 7.56
C ALA A 172 -8.48 25.17 8.75
N ARG A 173 -9.03 24.26 9.57
CA ARG A 173 -9.76 24.61 10.79
C ARG A 173 -8.86 25.29 11.81
N LEU A 174 -7.65 24.78 12.04
CA LEU A 174 -6.68 25.42 12.93
C LEU A 174 -6.31 26.82 12.43
N ALA A 175 -6.07 26.99 11.13
CA ALA A 175 -5.83 28.29 10.51
C ALA A 175 -7.02 29.24 10.73
N MET A 176 -8.27 28.78 10.57
CA MET A 176 -9.46 29.59 10.85
C MET A 176 -9.50 30.11 12.30
N VAL A 177 -9.13 29.28 13.29
CA VAL A 177 -9.06 29.69 14.70
C VAL A 177 -7.99 30.78 14.90
N VAL A 178 -6.85 30.67 14.22
CA VAL A 178 -5.71 31.59 14.33
C VAL A 178 -6.00 32.92 13.61
N ASP A 179 -6.61 32.85 12.41
CA ASP A 179 -6.84 34.02 11.54
C ASP A 179 -8.04 34.87 11.99
N GLU A 180 -9.10 34.26 12.52
CA GLU A 180 -10.30 34.96 12.98
C GLU A 180 -10.14 35.50 14.42
N LYS A 181 -9.01 36.15 14.64
CA LYS A 181 -8.55 36.69 15.94
C LYS A 181 -9.62 37.43 16.73
N LYS A 182 -10.51 38.17 16.06
CA LYS A 182 -11.46 39.06 16.70
C LYS A 182 -12.65 38.32 17.34
N GLU A 183 -13.13 37.28 16.70
CA GLU A 183 -14.22 36.44 17.22
C GLU A 183 -13.77 35.55 18.37
N TRP A 184 -12.62 34.93 18.25
CA TRP A 184 -12.08 34.03 19.28
C TRP A 184 -11.57 34.76 20.51
N LYS A 185 -10.99 35.97 20.38
CA LYS A 185 -10.55 36.78 21.53
C LYS A 185 -11.69 37.18 22.48
N ASN A 186 -12.87 37.39 21.94
CA ASN A 186 -14.01 37.80 22.74
C ASN A 186 -14.77 36.64 23.39
N ASN A 187 -14.74 35.46 22.78
CA ASN A 187 -15.55 34.30 23.18
C ASN A 187 -14.74 33.15 23.81
N ALA A 188 -13.46 33.00 23.47
CA ALA A 188 -12.59 31.93 23.94
C ALA A 188 -11.10 32.26 23.79
N LEU A 189 -10.65 33.24 24.59
CA LEU A 189 -9.25 33.72 24.53
C LEU A 189 -8.21 32.63 24.80
N SER A 190 -8.52 31.64 25.64
CA SER A 190 -7.63 30.49 25.89
C SER A 190 -7.43 29.66 24.61
N ILE A 191 -8.50 29.20 23.97
CA ILE A 191 -8.44 28.43 22.75
C ILE A 191 -7.66 29.17 21.65
N TYR A 192 -7.86 30.47 21.50
CA TYR A 192 -7.09 31.27 20.53
C TYR A 192 -5.59 31.26 20.84
N LYS A 193 -5.20 31.41 22.13
CA LYS A 193 -3.79 31.38 22.52
C LYS A 193 -3.17 30.03 22.30
N ASP A 194 -3.88 28.95 22.66
CA ASP A 194 -3.43 27.58 22.53
C ASP A 194 -3.33 27.21 21.05
N ALA A 195 -4.30 27.56 20.20
CA ALA A 195 -4.26 27.37 18.76
C ALA A 195 -3.06 28.08 18.12
N LYS A 196 -2.76 29.31 18.54
CA LYS A 196 -1.63 30.05 18.00
C LYS A 196 -0.27 29.47 18.40
N ASP A 197 -0.13 29.01 19.63
CA ASP A 197 1.08 28.31 20.08
C ASP A 197 1.25 26.98 19.34
N LEU A 198 0.18 26.19 19.31
CA LEU A 198 0.16 24.89 18.62
C LEU A 198 0.46 25.02 17.12
N SER A 199 -0.11 26.03 16.44
CA SER A 199 0.21 26.33 15.04
C SER A 199 1.70 26.58 14.83
N LYS A 200 2.34 27.37 15.70
CA LYS A 200 3.79 27.61 15.63
C LYS A 200 4.61 26.33 15.85
N ARG A 201 4.19 25.50 16.79
CA ARG A 201 4.86 24.23 17.08
C ARG A 201 4.74 23.27 15.88
N ILE A 202 3.57 23.19 15.25
CA ILE A 202 3.32 22.44 14.02
C ILE A 202 4.20 22.96 12.88
N ASP A 203 4.22 24.28 12.63
CA ASP A 203 5.05 24.88 11.58
C ASP A 203 6.54 24.60 11.80
N ASN A 204 7.02 24.66 13.05
CA ASN A 204 8.40 24.35 13.36
C ASN A 204 8.72 22.87 13.18
N ALA A 205 7.84 21.96 13.56
CA ALA A 205 7.99 20.51 13.32
C ALA A 205 8.08 20.21 11.81
N GLN A 206 7.22 20.82 11.01
CA GLN A 206 7.18 20.63 9.56
C GLN A 206 8.44 21.12 8.83
N LYS A 207 9.19 22.08 9.39
CA LYS A 207 10.48 22.51 8.81
C LYS A 207 11.53 21.39 8.75
N SER A 208 11.44 20.43 9.64
CA SER A 208 12.34 19.27 9.71
C SER A 208 11.87 18.07 8.88
N PHE A 209 10.71 18.16 8.25
CA PHE A 209 10.13 17.06 7.49
C PHE A 209 10.95 16.76 6.23
N THR A 210 10.99 15.48 5.88
CA THR A 210 11.52 14.99 4.61
C THR A 210 10.39 14.70 3.63
N SER A 211 10.70 14.66 2.35
CA SER A 211 9.75 14.27 1.31
C SER A 211 9.78 12.76 1.10
N THR A 212 8.60 12.16 0.91
CA THR A 212 8.48 10.77 0.46
C THR A 212 7.55 10.67 -0.73
N MET A 213 7.87 9.76 -1.66
CA MET A 213 7.04 9.48 -2.84
C MET A 213 5.76 8.77 -2.42
N ILE A 214 4.66 9.15 -3.06
CA ILE A 214 3.35 8.50 -2.92
C ILE A 214 2.80 8.14 -4.29
N ALA A 215 1.87 7.19 -4.34
CA ALA A 215 1.04 7.01 -5.52
C ALA A 215 -0.12 8.03 -5.52
N LYS A 216 -0.56 8.38 -6.72
CA LYS A 216 -1.79 9.13 -6.97
C LYS A 216 -2.31 8.73 -8.33
N GLU A 217 -3.59 8.43 -8.44
CA GLU A 217 -4.19 8.15 -9.75
C GLU A 217 -4.49 9.42 -10.55
N LEU A 218 -4.51 9.27 -11.86
CA LEU A 218 -5.02 10.27 -12.79
C LEU A 218 -6.54 10.30 -12.72
N ASP A 219 -7.15 11.48 -12.87
CA ASP A 219 -8.61 11.64 -12.96
C ASP A 219 -9.18 10.88 -14.17
N LYS A 220 -8.43 10.80 -15.27
CA LYS A 220 -8.74 9.98 -16.45
C LYS A 220 -7.70 8.89 -16.63
N PRO A 221 -8.10 7.62 -16.52
CA PRO A 221 -7.21 6.50 -16.74
C PRO A 221 -6.60 6.51 -18.13
N ARG A 222 -5.34 6.04 -18.24
CA ARG A 222 -4.67 5.83 -19.55
C ARG A 222 -5.24 4.57 -20.21
N ASP A 223 -5.31 4.59 -21.52
CA ASP A 223 -5.61 3.39 -22.29
C ASP A 223 -4.48 2.38 -22.18
N THR A 224 -4.84 1.13 -21.91
CA THR A 224 -3.91 0.01 -21.89
C THR A 224 -4.23 -0.88 -23.08
N LYS A 225 -3.21 -1.22 -23.85
CA LYS A 225 -3.29 -2.16 -24.96
C LYS A 225 -2.28 -3.27 -24.79
N LEU A 226 -2.52 -4.38 -25.44
CA LEU A 226 -1.53 -5.42 -25.61
C LEU A 226 -0.36 -4.86 -26.44
N LEU A 227 0.86 -5.20 -26.06
CA LEU A 227 2.07 -4.80 -26.82
C LEU A 227 2.62 -6.03 -27.54
N ASP A 228 2.79 -5.93 -28.85
CA ASP A 228 3.37 -7.03 -29.61
C ASP A 228 4.80 -7.31 -29.11
N ARG A 229 5.04 -8.54 -28.71
CA ARG A 229 6.31 -9.00 -28.09
C ARG A 229 6.82 -8.14 -26.93
N GLY A 230 5.90 -7.43 -26.25
CA GLY A 230 6.26 -6.55 -25.12
C GLY A 230 6.89 -5.22 -25.54
N GLU A 231 6.90 -4.89 -26.82
CA GLU A 231 7.50 -3.66 -27.34
C GLU A 231 6.58 -2.46 -27.13
N TYR A 232 7.05 -1.46 -26.35
CA TYR A 232 6.26 -0.31 -25.92
C TYR A 232 5.64 0.50 -27.07
N ASN A 233 6.29 0.52 -28.23
CA ASN A 233 5.89 1.26 -29.44
C ASN A 233 5.03 0.44 -30.42
N LEU A 234 4.69 -0.81 -30.08
CA LEU A 234 3.87 -1.70 -30.92
C LEU A 234 2.55 -2.11 -30.21
N PRO A 235 1.68 -1.14 -29.86
CA PRO A 235 0.38 -1.47 -29.28
C PRO A 235 -0.54 -2.13 -30.32
N VAL A 236 -1.20 -3.22 -29.95
CA VAL A 236 -2.10 -3.97 -30.83
C VAL A 236 -3.46 -4.23 -30.15
N GLY A 237 -4.49 -4.40 -30.95
CA GLY A 237 -5.84 -4.75 -30.51
C GLY A 237 -6.59 -3.62 -29.82
N ASP A 238 -7.68 -4.00 -29.15
CA ASP A 238 -8.56 -3.08 -28.45
C ASP A 238 -7.99 -2.65 -27.09
N THR A 239 -8.55 -1.56 -26.52
CA THR A 239 -8.23 -1.11 -25.18
C THR A 239 -8.70 -2.15 -24.15
N LEU A 240 -7.77 -2.59 -23.31
CA LEU A 240 -8.01 -3.54 -22.23
C LEU A 240 -8.43 -2.80 -20.95
N ARG A 241 -9.42 -3.37 -20.27
CA ARG A 241 -9.83 -2.92 -18.94
C ARG A 241 -9.04 -3.66 -17.86
N PRO A 242 -8.79 -3.04 -16.69
CA PRO A 242 -8.21 -3.73 -15.55
C PRO A 242 -8.94 -5.04 -15.24
N GLY A 243 -8.20 -6.12 -15.09
CA GLY A 243 -8.70 -7.47 -14.82
C GLY A 243 -7.65 -8.32 -14.13
N VAL A 244 -8.08 -9.41 -13.53
CA VAL A 244 -7.25 -10.35 -12.77
C VAL A 244 -7.15 -11.70 -13.49
N LEU A 245 -6.29 -12.58 -13.00
CA LEU A 245 -6.06 -13.90 -13.57
C LEU A 245 -7.29 -14.80 -13.35
N LYS A 246 -7.95 -15.24 -14.40
CA LYS A 246 -9.19 -16.02 -14.33
C LYS A 246 -9.05 -17.32 -13.54
N VAL A 247 -7.88 -17.95 -13.66
CA VAL A 247 -7.58 -19.19 -12.93
C VAL A 247 -7.63 -18.99 -11.40
N MET A 248 -7.46 -17.77 -10.92
CA MET A 248 -7.51 -17.40 -9.49
C MET A 248 -8.84 -16.71 -9.11
N GLY A 249 -9.89 -16.87 -9.90
CA GLY A 249 -11.19 -16.25 -9.67
C GLY A 249 -11.33 -14.87 -10.32
N GLY A 250 -12.39 -14.14 -9.94
CA GLY A 250 -12.70 -12.80 -10.44
C GLY A 250 -12.47 -11.72 -9.38
N LEU A 251 -12.57 -10.47 -9.79
CA LEU A 251 -12.67 -9.38 -8.84
C LEU A 251 -13.90 -9.58 -7.95
N PRO A 252 -13.83 -9.29 -6.63
CA PRO A 252 -14.98 -9.33 -5.75
C PRO A 252 -16.13 -8.47 -6.29
N GLU A 253 -17.36 -8.91 -6.05
CA GLU A 253 -18.54 -8.17 -6.49
C GLU A 253 -18.53 -6.73 -5.97
N GLY A 254 -18.84 -5.77 -6.85
CA GLY A 254 -18.82 -4.34 -6.52
C GLY A 254 -17.41 -3.73 -6.33
N ALA A 255 -16.34 -4.50 -6.46
CA ALA A 255 -14.98 -3.95 -6.37
C ALA A 255 -14.68 -3.02 -7.56
N PRO A 256 -14.07 -1.84 -7.32
CA PRO A 256 -13.72 -0.92 -8.39
C PRO A 256 -12.60 -1.50 -9.27
N ARG A 257 -12.59 -1.17 -10.57
CA ARG A 257 -11.54 -1.61 -11.49
C ARG A 257 -10.32 -0.69 -11.43
N ASN A 258 -9.73 -0.57 -10.24
CA ASN A 258 -8.52 0.19 -9.94
C ASN A 258 -7.67 -0.58 -8.90
N ARG A 259 -6.58 0.01 -8.43
CA ARG A 259 -5.66 -0.63 -7.46
C ARG A 259 -6.34 -1.05 -6.15
N LEU A 260 -7.42 -0.36 -5.72
CA LEU A 260 -8.20 -0.77 -4.55
C LEU A 260 -8.96 -2.10 -4.80
N GLY A 261 -9.55 -2.26 -5.98
CA GLY A 261 -10.19 -3.52 -6.35
C GLY A 261 -9.18 -4.67 -6.49
N LEU A 262 -7.99 -4.37 -7.03
CA LEU A 262 -6.87 -5.34 -7.07
C LEU A 262 -6.45 -5.77 -5.66
N ALA A 263 -6.28 -4.84 -4.73
CA ALA A 263 -5.93 -5.15 -3.34
C ALA A 263 -7.01 -6.02 -2.66
N LYS A 264 -8.29 -5.69 -2.86
CA LYS A 264 -9.41 -6.50 -2.37
C LYS A 264 -9.43 -7.91 -2.94
N TRP A 265 -9.05 -8.07 -4.23
CA TRP A 265 -8.94 -9.39 -4.82
C TRP A 265 -7.80 -10.21 -4.20
N LEU A 266 -6.62 -9.61 -4.01
CA LEU A 266 -5.47 -10.29 -3.40
C LEU A 266 -5.77 -10.76 -1.97
N THR A 267 -6.58 -10.03 -1.22
CA THR A 267 -6.89 -10.30 0.20
C THR A 267 -8.27 -10.95 0.39
N SER A 268 -8.97 -11.27 -0.69
CA SER A 268 -10.28 -11.93 -0.59
C SER A 268 -10.14 -13.35 -0.03
N ARG A 269 -11.21 -13.81 0.64
CA ARG A 269 -11.25 -15.16 1.20
C ARG A 269 -11.10 -16.26 0.15
N ASP A 270 -11.62 -15.99 -1.04
CA ASP A 270 -11.63 -16.95 -2.16
C ASP A 270 -10.34 -16.93 -3.00
N GLN A 271 -9.42 -16.03 -2.70
CA GLN A 271 -8.14 -15.97 -3.41
C GLN A 271 -7.23 -17.13 -2.95
N PRO A 272 -6.92 -18.10 -3.85
CA PRO A 272 -6.38 -19.37 -3.40
C PRO A 272 -4.90 -19.35 -3.05
N VAL A 273 -4.14 -18.33 -3.47
CA VAL A 273 -2.67 -18.39 -3.48
C VAL A 273 -2.03 -17.44 -2.47
N VAL A 274 -2.50 -16.20 -2.33
CA VAL A 274 -1.81 -15.14 -1.56
C VAL A 274 -1.53 -15.56 -0.12
N ALA A 275 -2.51 -16.09 0.60
CA ALA A 275 -2.31 -16.53 1.98
C ALA A 275 -1.28 -17.66 2.05
N ARG A 276 -1.31 -18.63 1.09
CA ARG A 276 -0.32 -19.74 1.02
C ARG A 276 1.10 -19.21 0.79
N VAL A 277 1.27 -18.29 -0.15
CA VAL A 277 2.59 -17.68 -0.44
C VAL A 277 3.14 -16.97 0.79
N LEU A 278 2.31 -16.19 1.48
CA LEU A 278 2.74 -15.44 2.66
C LEU A 278 3.09 -16.36 3.82
N VAL A 279 2.24 -17.33 4.15
CA VAL A 279 2.54 -18.27 5.26
C VAL A 279 3.73 -19.17 4.93
N ASN A 280 3.95 -19.55 3.68
CA ASN A 280 5.13 -20.28 3.26
C ASN A 280 6.42 -19.48 3.50
N ARG A 281 6.42 -18.19 3.23
CA ARG A 281 7.55 -17.31 3.51
C ARG A 281 7.77 -17.10 5.00
N ILE A 282 6.71 -17.00 5.81
CA ILE A 282 6.82 -16.95 7.27
C ILE A 282 7.42 -18.27 7.78
N TRP A 283 6.92 -19.40 7.30
CA TRP A 283 7.45 -20.73 7.61
C TRP A 283 8.94 -20.83 7.28
N GLN A 284 9.34 -20.43 6.08
CA GLN A 284 10.73 -20.43 5.65
C GLN A 284 11.64 -19.61 6.59
N ARG A 285 11.14 -18.47 7.09
CA ARG A 285 11.91 -17.63 8.04
C ARG A 285 12.08 -18.29 9.42
N VAL A 286 11.12 -19.11 9.83
CA VAL A 286 11.14 -19.78 11.12
C VAL A 286 11.92 -21.11 11.08
N PHE A 287 11.77 -21.88 9.99
CA PHE A 287 12.31 -23.24 9.88
C PHE A 287 13.49 -23.37 8.88
N GLY A 288 13.84 -22.29 8.17
CA GLY A 288 14.94 -22.25 7.21
C GLY A 288 14.55 -22.61 5.79
N GLU A 289 13.59 -23.52 5.59
CA GLU A 289 13.08 -23.95 4.28
C GLU A 289 11.56 -23.82 4.25
N GLY A 290 10.98 -23.45 3.10
CA GLY A 290 9.53 -23.34 2.90
C GLY A 290 8.88 -24.72 2.77
N LEU A 291 7.59 -24.81 3.08
CA LEU A 291 6.78 -25.97 2.74
C LEU A 291 6.73 -26.19 1.22
N VAL A 292 6.72 -25.09 0.46
CA VAL A 292 7.06 -25.00 -0.96
C VAL A 292 8.47 -24.40 -1.04
N ARG A 293 9.43 -25.18 -1.56
CA ARG A 293 10.85 -24.79 -1.60
C ARG A 293 11.18 -23.73 -2.64
N THR A 294 10.26 -23.50 -3.57
CA THR A 294 10.31 -22.44 -4.57
C THR A 294 9.36 -21.28 -4.19
N PRO A 295 9.72 -20.43 -3.19
CA PRO A 295 8.78 -19.45 -2.61
C PRO A 295 8.36 -18.32 -3.58
N GLU A 296 9.06 -18.19 -4.71
CA GLU A 296 8.75 -17.27 -5.81
C GLU A 296 7.98 -17.95 -6.96
N ASP A 297 7.82 -19.29 -6.91
CA ASP A 297 7.15 -20.06 -7.95
C ASP A 297 6.22 -21.12 -7.35
N PHE A 298 4.94 -20.77 -7.27
CA PHE A 298 3.82 -21.63 -6.91
C PHE A 298 3.06 -22.10 -8.17
N GLY A 299 3.62 -21.82 -9.36
CA GLY A 299 3.10 -22.26 -10.65
C GLY A 299 3.47 -23.69 -10.97
N LEU A 300 3.18 -24.10 -12.21
CA LEU A 300 3.39 -25.49 -12.66
C LEU A 300 4.87 -25.92 -12.74
N GLN A 301 5.81 -24.96 -12.71
CA GLN A 301 7.25 -25.25 -12.67
C GLN A 301 7.82 -25.23 -11.25
N GLY A 302 7.05 -24.74 -10.27
CA GLY A 302 7.42 -24.77 -8.87
C GLY A 302 7.35 -26.16 -8.25
N GLU A 303 7.97 -26.31 -7.11
CA GLU A 303 7.89 -27.55 -6.35
C GLU A 303 6.53 -27.70 -5.66
N HIS A 304 6.05 -28.94 -5.58
CA HIS A 304 4.86 -29.24 -4.78
C HIS A 304 5.14 -29.05 -3.29
N PRO A 305 4.16 -28.61 -2.51
CA PRO A 305 4.33 -28.50 -1.08
C PRO A 305 4.61 -29.86 -0.44
N THR A 306 5.61 -29.90 0.44
CA THR A 306 5.95 -31.14 1.20
C THR A 306 4.83 -31.61 2.09
N HIS A 307 4.03 -30.65 2.61
CA HIS A 307 2.87 -30.89 3.50
C HIS A 307 1.70 -30.01 3.05
N PRO A 308 0.95 -30.43 2.00
CA PRO A 308 -0.10 -29.58 1.41
C PRO A 308 -1.22 -29.23 2.40
N GLU A 309 -1.67 -30.19 3.21
CA GLU A 309 -2.72 -29.98 4.21
C GLU A 309 -2.28 -28.99 5.30
N LEU A 310 -1.01 -29.04 5.70
CA LEU A 310 -0.46 -28.07 6.66
C LEU A 310 -0.40 -26.66 6.07
N LEU A 311 0.05 -26.55 4.81
CA LEU A 311 0.08 -25.25 4.11
C LEU A 311 -1.31 -24.65 3.99
N ASP A 312 -2.30 -25.45 3.64
CA ASP A 312 -3.69 -25.04 3.51
C ASP A 312 -4.27 -24.61 4.87
N TRP A 313 -4.03 -25.40 5.90
CA TRP A 313 -4.47 -25.07 7.25
C TRP A 313 -3.85 -23.76 7.77
N LEU A 314 -2.54 -23.58 7.58
CA LEU A 314 -1.85 -22.33 7.95
C LEU A 314 -2.40 -21.13 7.19
N ALA A 315 -2.72 -21.29 5.90
CA ALA A 315 -3.28 -20.22 5.08
C ALA A 315 -4.69 -19.81 5.57
N VAL A 316 -5.52 -20.78 5.91
CA VAL A 316 -6.86 -20.55 6.49
C VAL A 316 -6.74 -19.90 7.87
N GLU A 317 -5.88 -20.42 8.76
CA GLU A 317 -5.63 -19.87 10.09
C GLU A 317 -5.15 -18.41 10.03
N PHE A 318 -4.28 -18.10 9.05
CA PHE A 318 -3.81 -16.73 8.84
C PHE A 318 -4.94 -15.78 8.48
N GLN A 319 -5.85 -16.19 7.60
CA GLN A 319 -7.03 -15.40 7.24
C GLN A 319 -8.01 -15.28 8.42
N ASP A 320 -8.28 -16.39 9.12
CA ASP A 320 -9.25 -16.44 10.22
C ASP A 320 -8.78 -15.67 11.47
N SER A 321 -7.47 -15.61 11.71
CA SER A 321 -6.88 -14.76 12.75
C SER A 321 -6.90 -13.26 12.42
N GLY A 322 -7.48 -12.86 11.27
CA GLY A 322 -7.49 -11.48 10.80
C GLY A 322 -6.14 -11.04 10.21
N TRP A 323 -5.45 -11.95 9.53
CA TRP A 323 -4.14 -11.70 8.91
C TRP A 323 -3.07 -11.26 9.92
N ASP A 324 -3.12 -11.82 11.12
CA ASP A 324 -2.24 -11.50 12.26
C ASP A 324 -0.89 -12.21 12.13
N LEU A 325 0.13 -11.46 11.68
CA LEU A 325 1.50 -11.97 11.53
C LEU A 325 2.10 -12.46 12.86
N LYS A 326 1.87 -11.75 13.97
CA LYS A 326 2.43 -12.13 15.27
C LYS A 326 1.76 -13.37 15.85
N HIS A 327 0.46 -13.58 15.55
CA HIS A 327 -0.23 -14.82 15.86
C HIS A 327 0.45 -16.00 15.16
N MET A 328 0.66 -15.89 13.83
CA MET A 328 1.32 -16.95 13.05
C MET A 328 2.73 -17.27 13.55
N LEU A 329 3.52 -16.25 13.88
CA LEU A 329 4.85 -16.45 14.46
C LEU A 329 4.78 -17.17 15.79
N ARG A 330 3.87 -16.78 16.70
CA ARG A 330 3.68 -17.49 17.99
C ARG A 330 3.26 -18.94 17.78
N LEU A 331 2.31 -19.17 16.86
CA LEU A 331 1.83 -20.50 16.52
C LEU A 331 2.98 -21.41 16.09
N MET A 332 3.81 -20.94 15.15
CA MET A 332 4.94 -21.70 14.62
C MET A 332 6.01 -21.98 15.69
N VAL A 333 6.46 -20.95 16.43
CA VAL A 333 7.54 -21.13 17.42
C VAL A 333 7.09 -21.87 18.68
N SER A 334 5.79 -21.94 18.99
CA SER A 334 5.25 -22.74 20.09
C SER A 334 4.95 -24.18 19.70
N SER A 335 5.03 -24.52 18.40
CA SER A 335 4.77 -25.88 17.91
C SER A 335 5.75 -26.90 18.45
N GLN A 336 5.33 -28.16 18.50
CA GLN A 336 6.24 -29.26 18.86
C GLN A 336 7.37 -29.40 17.86
N THR A 337 7.12 -29.15 16.57
CA THR A 337 8.13 -29.16 15.52
C THR A 337 9.26 -28.19 15.81
N PHE A 338 8.96 -26.94 16.17
CA PHE A 338 9.98 -25.93 16.48
C PHE A 338 10.76 -26.25 17.75
N ARG A 339 10.10 -26.90 18.74
CA ARG A 339 10.69 -27.21 20.05
C ARG A 339 11.45 -28.53 20.08
N GLN A 340 11.61 -29.20 18.93
CA GLN A 340 12.42 -30.43 18.86
C GLN A 340 13.90 -30.13 19.14
N ASN A 341 14.56 -31.12 19.72
CA ASN A 341 16.02 -31.06 19.94
C ASN A 341 16.75 -31.17 18.60
N SER A 342 17.65 -30.26 18.29
CA SER A 342 18.50 -30.27 17.08
C SER A 342 19.73 -31.21 17.20
N ALA A 343 19.92 -31.90 18.33
CA ALA A 343 20.99 -32.86 18.48
C ALA A 343 20.78 -34.06 17.53
N HIS A 344 21.85 -34.40 16.80
CA HIS A 344 21.82 -35.53 15.88
C HIS A 344 21.54 -36.83 16.68
N ARG A 345 20.46 -37.53 16.35
CA ARG A 345 20.18 -38.87 16.84
C ARG A 345 20.87 -39.84 15.87
N GLY A 346 21.83 -40.65 16.39
CA GLY A 346 22.70 -41.54 15.61
C GLY A 346 22.00 -42.67 14.82
N GLU A 347 20.70 -42.82 14.92
CA GLU A 347 19.88 -43.75 14.15
C GLU A 347 18.58 -43.05 13.74
N LEU A 348 18.57 -42.44 12.55
CA LEU A 348 17.35 -42.19 11.83
C LEU A 348 17.09 -43.48 11.04
N ASN A 349 16.21 -44.33 11.54
CA ASN A 349 15.63 -45.39 10.71
C ASN A 349 14.69 -44.70 9.71
N ASP A 350 15.01 -44.88 8.40
CA ASP A 350 14.18 -44.51 7.27
C ASP A 350 12.80 -45.22 7.33
#